data_223eaf47d58f80e2af3eb03a2c5572d9
#
_entry.id   223eaf47d58f80e2af3eb03a2c5572d9
#
_cell.length_a   1.000
_cell.length_b   1.000
_cell.length_c   1.000
_cell.angle_alpha   90.00
_cell.angle_beta   90.00
_cell.angle_gamma   90.00
#
_symmetry.space_group_name_H-M   'P 1'
#
loop_
_entity.id
_entity.type
_entity.pdbx_description
1 polymer ?
#
loop_
_entity_poly.entity_id
_entity_poly.type
_entity_poly.pdbx_seq_one_letter_code
_entity_poly.pdbx_strand_id
1 'polypeptide(L)'
;IKSRIFATNHFAENWGANTLLADNLKQVQEQIASALDQRKNKDLLTGDKVTLVAVTKNHPPEIITDIEALGIANVGENRVQEAKHKQEALGKHGYWHLIGHLQTNKARQAVALFDLIESVDSEHLLAAVDKEAERIGKVQDILLQLNIAHEEQKSGLDKEDYLALLPKLPEYKHVRLRGLMVIAQKCEDIEQTRPVFAAGYRVFARLKQQYPQADILSMGMSNDYTVAIEEGANIVRVGTALFGQRDYSLKF
;
A
#
# COMPACT_ATOMS: atom_id res chain seq x y z
N ILE A 1 -24.19 -14.23 41.58
CA ILE A 1 -24.41 -12.86 41.14
C ILE A 1 -23.06 -12.17 40.89
N LYS A 2 -22.13 -12.77 40.12
CA LYS A 2 -20.82 -12.12 39.74
C LYS A 2 -20.40 -12.34 38.26
N SER A 3 -21.28 -12.78 37.39
CA SER A 3 -20.94 -13.12 36.00
C SER A 3 -21.60 -12.24 34.93
N ARG A 4 -22.17 -11.07 35.29
CA ARG A 4 -22.85 -10.18 34.32
C ARG A 4 -22.19 -8.79 34.10
N ILE A 5 -21.05 -8.52 34.73
CA ILE A 5 -20.40 -7.20 34.66
C ILE A 5 -19.27 -7.14 33.61
N PHE A 6 -18.74 -8.29 33.16
CA PHE A 6 -17.64 -8.31 32.17
C PHE A 6 -18.07 -8.18 30.70
N ALA A 7 -19.34 -8.44 30.38
CA ALA A 7 -19.83 -8.37 29.00
C ALA A 7 -20.21 -6.95 28.53
N THR A 8 -20.46 -6.02 29.45
CA THR A 8 -20.92 -4.67 29.13
C THR A 8 -19.78 -3.71 28.79
N ASN A 9 -18.58 -3.89 29.33
CA ASN A 9 -17.45 -3.00 29.02
C ASN A 9 -16.86 -3.28 27.61
N HIS A 10 -16.79 -4.54 27.20
CA HIS A 10 -16.27 -4.89 25.85
C HIS A 10 -17.18 -4.42 24.71
N PHE A 11 -18.50 -4.37 24.93
CA PHE A 11 -19.46 -3.86 23.96
C PHE A 11 -19.42 -2.33 23.81
N ALA A 12 -19.21 -1.63 24.93
CA ALA A 12 -19.11 -0.16 24.92
C ALA A 12 -17.76 0.34 24.34
N GLU A 13 -16.68 -0.38 24.60
CA GLU A 13 -15.36 -0.08 24.05
C GLU A 13 -15.30 -0.31 22.52
N ASN A 14 -15.91 -1.39 22.02
CA ASN A 14 -16.03 -1.64 20.59
C ASN A 14 -16.92 -0.62 19.85
N TRP A 15 -17.98 -0.13 20.49
CA TRP A 15 -18.86 0.87 19.89
C TRP A 15 -18.14 2.23 19.75
N GLY A 16 -17.40 2.65 20.76
CA GLY A 16 -16.61 3.88 20.71
C GLY A 16 -15.46 3.82 19.70
N ALA A 17 -14.76 2.70 19.61
CA ALA A 17 -13.68 2.49 18.66
C ALA A 17 -14.18 2.46 17.21
N ASN A 18 -15.34 1.86 16.95
CA ASN A 18 -15.95 1.78 15.61
C ASN A 18 -16.47 3.16 15.14
N THR A 19 -16.97 3.99 16.06
CA THR A 19 -17.38 5.37 15.75
C THR A 19 -16.17 6.24 15.40
N LEU A 20 -15.09 6.14 16.15
CA LEU A 20 -13.85 6.88 15.88
C LEU A 20 -13.23 6.50 14.53
N LEU A 21 -13.21 5.21 14.19
CA LEU A 21 -12.70 4.74 12.90
C LEU A 21 -13.56 5.28 11.74
N ALA A 22 -14.89 5.29 11.89
CA ALA A 22 -15.81 5.85 10.90
C ALA A 22 -15.61 7.36 10.70
N ASP A 23 -15.43 8.11 11.78
CA ASP A 23 -15.16 9.55 11.75
C ASP A 23 -13.81 9.85 11.08
N ASN A 24 -12.76 9.10 11.44
CA ASN A 24 -11.44 9.22 10.81
C ASN A 24 -11.50 8.90 9.31
N LEU A 25 -12.23 7.84 8.94
CA LEU A 25 -12.41 7.47 7.53
C LEU A 25 -13.11 8.59 6.76
N LYS A 26 -14.16 9.18 7.32
CA LYS A 26 -14.85 10.31 6.69
C LYS A 26 -13.90 11.48 6.45
N GLN A 27 -13.09 11.85 7.44
CA GLN A 27 -12.09 12.92 7.30
C GLN A 27 -11.08 12.60 6.20
N VAL A 28 -10.55 11.35 6.15
CA VAL A 28 -9.61 10.93 5.11
C VAL A 28 -10.26 11.01 3.73
N GLN A 29 -11.50 10.56 3.58
CA GLN A 29 -12.24 10.63 2.31
C GLN A 29 -12.49 12.08 1.84
N GLU A 30 -12.85 12.97 2.77
CA GLU A 30 -13.01 14.41 2.48
C GLU A 30 -11.70 15.04 2.04
N GLN A 31 -10.58 14.69 2.67
CA GLN A 31 -9.24 15.18 2.28
C GLN A 31 -8.80 14.61 0.92
N ILE A 32 -9.10 13.34 0.62
CA ILE A 32 -8.85 12.75 -0.70
C ILE A 32 -9.64 13.51 -1.77
N ALA A 33 -10.92 13.77 -1.55
CA ALA A 33 -11.75 14.52 -2.50
C ALA A 33 -11.23 15.94 -2.71
N SER A 34 -10.88 16.64 -1.62
CA SER A 34 -10.29 17.98 -1.68
C SER A 34 -8.97 18.00 -2.46
N ALA A 35 -8.08 17.03 -2.24
CA ALA A 35 -6.81 16.94 -2.94
C ALA A 35 -7.00 16.65 -4.44
N LEU A 36 -7.99 15.84 -4.81
CA LEU A 36 -8.37 15.62 -6.21
C LEU A 36 -8.86 16.91 -6.87
N ASP A 37 -9.66 17.71 -6.17
CA ASP A 37 -10.14 19.00 -6.67
C ASP A 37 -9.02 20.02 -6.80
N GLN A 38 -7.99 19.96 -5.97
CA GLN A 38 -6.83 20.85 -5.98
C GLN A 38 -5.78 20.47 -7.02
N ARG A 39 -5.89 19.33 -7.70
CA ARG A 39 -4.98 18.96 -8.79
C ARG A 39 -4.89 20.06 -9.82
N LYS A 40 -3.67 20.56 -10.06
CA LYS A 40 -3.39 21.59 -11.09
C LYS A 40 -3.60 21.03 -12.49
N ASN A 41 -3.18 19.78 -12.71
CA ASN A 41 -3.43 19.06 -13.96
C ASN A 41 -4.57 18.05 -13.74
N LYS A 42 -5.67 18.23 -14.45
CA LYS A 42 -6.84 17.33 -14.39
C LYS A 42 -6.71 16.13 -15.34
N ASP A 43 -5.85 16.22 -16.34
CA ASP A 43 -5.64 15.17 -17.36
C ASP A 43 -4.47 14.24 -17.00
N LEU A 44 -4.38 13.84 -15.71
CA LEU A 44 -3.35 12.93 -15.28
C LEU A 44 -3.62 11.49 -15.77
N LEU A 45 -2.56 10.80 -16.20
CA LEU A 45 -2.62 9.43 -16.73
C LEU A 45 -3.12 8.39 -15.71
N THR A 46 -3.17 8.75 -14.44
CA THR A 46 -3.72 7.94 -13.33
C THR A 46 -5.22 8.10 -13.12
N GLY A 47 -5.85 9.04 -13.86
CA GLY A 47 -7.28 9.32 -13.75
C GLY A 47 -7.66 10.08 -12.48
N ASP A 48 -8.96 10.13 -12.20
CA ASP A 48 -9.59 10.92 -11.15
C ASP A 48 -10.04 10.09 -9.92
N LYS A 49 -9.72 8.79 -9.89
CA LYS A 49 -10.06 7.90 -8.78
C LYS A 49 -8.83 7.59 -7.94
N VAL A 50 -9.01 7.65 -6.63
CA VAL A 50 -7.97 7.28 -5.65
C VAL A 50 -8.46 6.09 -4.83
N THR A 51 -7.65 5.04 -4.79
CA THR A 51 -7.86 3.88 -3.92
C THR A 51 -7.18 4.12 -2.58
N LEU A 52 -7.96 4.02 -1.51
CA LEU A 52 -7.48 4.04 -0.15
C LEU A 52 -7.09 2.63 0.29
N VAL A 53 -5.81 2.42 0.60
CA VAL A 53 -5.29 1.21 1.22
C VAL A 53 -5.19 1.45 2.73
N ALA A 54 -5.98 0.70 3.50
CA ALA A 54 -5.93 0.74 4.96
C ALA A 54 -4.71 -0.06 5.45
N VAL A 55 -3.75 0.63 6.08
CA VAL A 55 -2.50 0.02 6.56
C VAL A 55 -2.72 -0.52 7.96
N THR A 56 -2.98 -1.83 8.06
CA THR A 56 -3.45 -2.51 9.29
C THR A 56 -2.32 -3.10 10.13
N LYS A 57 -1.06 -2.82 9.78
CA LYS A 57 0.10 -3.33 10.55
C LYS A 57 0.04 -2.96 12.03
N ASN A 58 0.40 -3.91 12.89
CA ASN A 58 0.35 -3.80 14.36
C ASN A 58 -1.07 -3.53 14.90
N HIS A 59 -2.10 -3.99 14.20
CA HIS A 59 -3.48 -4.04 14.69
C HIS A 59 -3.96 -5.49 14.72
N PRO A 60 -4.91 -5.84 15.60
CA PRO A 60 -5.44 -7.20 15.70
C PRO A 60 -6.21 -7.58 14.42
N PRO A 61 -6.43 -8.89 14.16
CA PRO A 61 -7.13 -9.35 12.96
C PRO A 61 -8.50 -8.73 12.75
N GLU A 62 -9.26 -8.51 13.81
CA GLU A 62 -10.63 -7.97 13.80
C GLU A 62 -10.74 -6.62 13.09
N ILE A 63 -9.63 -5.85 13.01
CA ILE A 63 -9.60 -4.58 12.28
C ILE A 63 -9.97 -4.74 10.81
N ILE A 64 -9.73 -5.93 10.22
CA ILE A 64 -10.07 -6.21 8.82
C ILE A 64 -11.59 -6.20 8.65
N THR A 65 -12.33 -6.83 9.56
CA THR A 65 -13.80 -6.84 9.52
C THR A 65 -14.39 -5.46 9.77
N ASP A 66 -13.75 -4.66 10.64
CA ASP A 66 -14.20 -3.29 10.93
C ASP A 66 -14.06 -2.38 9.70
N ILE A 67 -12.93 -2.45 8.99
CA ILE A 67 -12.76 -1.64 7.76
C ILE A 67 -13.63 -2.12 6.61
N GLU A 68 -13.87 -3.42 6.47
CA GLU A 68 -14.79 -3.97 5.47
C GLU A 68 -16.23 -3.50 5.70
N ALA A 69 -16.69 -3.47 6.96
CA ALA A 69 -17.99 -2.95 7.33
C ALA A 69 -18.18 -1.46 6.95
N LEU A 70 -17.06 -0.72 6.85
CA LEU A 70 -17.03 0.68 6.39
C LEU A 70 -16.78 0.82 4.87
N GLY A 71 -16.76 -0.29 4.12
CA GLY A 71 -16.60 -0.29 2.67
C GLY A 71 -15.16 -0.21 2.16
N ILE A 72 -14.14 -0.39 3.03
CA ILE A 72 -12.74 -0.43 2.61
C ILE A 72 -12.35 -1.88 2.31
N ALA A 73 -12.10 -2.17 1.05
CA ALA A 73 -11.70 -3.50 0.58
C ALA A 73 -10.19 -3.69 0.44
N ASN A 74 -9.37 -2.62 0.50
CA ASN A 74 -7.94 -2.70 0.26
C ASN A 74 -7.17 -2.65 1.59
N VAL A 75 -6.42 -3.72 1.87
CA VAL A 75 -5.65 -3.94 3.09
C VAL A 75 -4.17 -3.87 2.79
N GLY A 76 -3.41 -3.08 3.54
CA GLY A 76 -1.96 -2.97 3.40
C GLY A 76 -1.22 -3.54 4.60
N GLU A 77 -0.30 -4.47 4.33
CA GLU A 77 0.57 -5.05 5.35
C GLU A 77 2.05 -4.86 5.03
N ASN A 78 2.85 -4.67 6.08
CA ASN A 78 4.30 -4.55 5.94
C ASN A 78 5.03 -5.89 6.00
N ARG A 79 4.44 -6.89 6.65
CA ARG A 79 5.08 -8.17 6.95
C ARG A 79 4.23 -9.35 6.50
N VAL A 80 4.87 -10.29 5.80
CA VAL A 80 4.23 -11.51 5.31
C VAL A 80 3.65 -12.34 6.47
N GLN A 81 4.35 -12.42 7.60
CA GLN A 81 3.91 -13.19 8.77
C GLN A 81 2.64 -12.61 9.39
N GLU A 82 2.54 -11.28 9.48
CA GLU A 82 1.37 -10.60 10.02
C GLU A 82 0.15 -10.81 9.12
N ALA A 83 0.33 -10.66 7.81
CA ALA A 83 -0.73 -10.97 6.84
C ALA A 83 -1.20 -12.42 6.93
N LYS A 84 -0.25 -13.36 7.04
CA LYS A 84 -0.56 -14.78 7.21
C LYS A 84 -1.42 -15.01 8.45
N HIS A 85 -1.00 -14.48 9.60
CA HIS A 85 -1.73 -14.62 10.87
C HIS A 85 -3.17 -14.09 10.76
N LYS A 86 -3.35 -12.90 10.15
CA LYS A 86 -4.68 -12.31 9.97
C LYS A 86 -5.57 -13.11 9.04
N GLN A 87 -5.02 -13.59 7.91
CA GLN A 87 -5.78 -14.42 6.97
C GLN A 87 -6.10 -15.81 7.53
N GLU A 88 -5.24 -16.38 8.39
CA GLU A 88 -5.53 -17.64 9.09
C GLU A 88 -6.65 -17.49 10.14
N ALA A 89 -6.71 -16.33 10.79
CA ALA A 89 -7.72 -16.04 11.81
C ALA A 89 -9.12 -15.77 11.23
N LEU A 90 -9.21 -15.04 10.12
CA LEU A 90 -10.47 -14.52 9.58
C LEU A 90 -10.83 -15.05 8.18
N GLY A 91 -9.92 -15.77 7.51
CA GLY A 91 -10.00 -16.01 6.09
C GLY A 91 -9.43 -14.83 5.28
N LYS A 92 -9.31 -15.02 3.96
CA LYS A 92 -8.86 -13.96 3.07
C LYS A 92 -10.07 -13.10 2.66
N HIS A 93 -10.13 -11.92 3.22
CA HIS A 93 -11.11 -10.89 2.89
C HIS A 93 -10.43 -9.70 2.20
N GLY A 94 -11.10 -9.09 1.24
CA GLY A 94 -10.61 -7.90 0.54
C GLY A 94 -9.43 -8.16 -0.42
N TYR A 95 -8.75 -7.09 -0.81
CA TYR A 95 -7.60 -7.08 -1.70
C TYR A 95 -6.33 -6.70 -0.92
N TRP A 96 -5.35 -7.58 -0.90
CA TRP A 96 -4.19 -7.50 -0.02
C TRP A 96 -2.96 -6.95 -0.73
N HIS A 97 -2.40 -5.89 -0.18
CA HIS A 97 -1.19 -5.22 -0.64
C HIS A 97 -0.02 -5.51 0.30
N LEU A 98 1.08 -6.02 -0.22
CA LEU A 98 2.35 -6.01 0.49
C LEU A 98 3.06 -4.69 0.21
N ILE A 99 3.17 -3.85 1.23
CA ILE A 99 3.72 -2.50 1.12
C ILE A 99 5.04 -2.31 1.86
N GLY A 100 5.51 -3.31 2.60
CA GLY A 100 6.80 -3.33 3.28
C GLY A 100 7.84 -4.12 2.49
N HIS A 101 9.12 -3.93 2.86
CA HIS A 101 10.23 -4.65 2.22
C HIS A 101 10.03 -6.17 2.26
N LEU A 102 10.17 -6.80 1.11
CA LEU A 102 10.05 -8.25 0.94
C LEU A 102 11.43 -8.90 0.83
N GLN A 103 11.78 -9.72 1.81
CA GLN A 103 12.94 -10.58 1.70
C GLN A 103 12.68 -11.70 0.68
N THR A 104 13.66 -12.01 -0.16
CA THR A 104 13.52 -12.99 -1.25
C THR A 104 13.08 -14.37 -0.75
N ASN A 105 13.57 -14.82 0.41
CA ASN A 105 13.17 -16.10 1.01
C ASN A 105 11.70 -16.15 1.47
N LYS A 106 10.99 -15.03 1.47
CA LYS A 106 9.55 -14.93 1.77
C LYS A 106 8.68 -14.80 0.52
N ALA A 107 9.26 -14.75 -0.68
CA ALA A 107 8.53 -14.60 -1.95
C ALA A 107 7.42 -15.67 -2.11
N ARG A 108 7.70 -16.93 -1.73
CA ARG A 108 6.73 -18.03 -1.76
C ARG A 108 5.46 -17.73 -0.96
N GLN A 109 5.62 -17.23 0.26
CA GLN A 109 4.49 -16.89 1.12
C GLN A 109 3.79 -15.62 0.63
N ALA A 110 4.56 -14.61 0.18
CA ALA A 110 4.00 -13.36 -0.31
C ALA A 110 3.10 -13.59 -1.53
N VAL A 111 3.55 -14.37 -2.51
CA VAL A 111 2.76 -14.68 -3.72
C VAL A 111 1.46 -15.43 -3.37
N ALA A 112 1.46 -16.29 -2.35
CA ALA A 112 0.27 -17.00 -1.92
C ALA A 112 -0.77 -16.10 -1.22
N LEU A 113 -0.31 -15.07 -0.50
CA LEU A 113 -1.16 -14.26 0.40
C LEU A 113 -1.63 -12.95 -0.23
N PHE A 114 -0.77 -12.30 -1.02
CA PHE A 114 -1.03 -10.94 -1.52
C PHE A 114 -1.54 -10.92 -2.96
N ASP A 115 -2.43 -9.98 -3.23
CA ASP A 115 -2.94 -9.71 -4.57
C ASP A 115 -2.01 -8.76 -5.32
N LEU A 116 -1.42 -7.77 -4.63
CA LEU A 116 -0.45 -6.83 -5.16
C LEU A 116 0.79 -6.77 -4.26
N ILE A 117 1.97 -6.96 -4.84
CA ILE A 117 3.25 -6.72 -4.17
C ILE A 117 3.79 -5.37 -4.67
N GLU A 118 3.74 -4.33 -3.80
CA GLU A 118 4.13 -2.97 -4.16
C GLU A 118 5.63 -2.70 -3.99
N SER A 119 6.35 -3.60 -3.32
CA SER A 119 7.70 -3.41 -2.83
C SER A 119 8.77 -4.20 -3.60
N VAL A 120 8.59 -4.38 -4.91
CA VAL A 120 9.61 -5.04 -5.75
C VAL A 120 10.72 -4.03 -6.02
N ASP A 121 11.89 -4.25 -5.42
CA ASP A 121 13.01 -3.30 -5.36
C ASP A 121 14.33 -3.85 -5.96
N SER A 122 14.29 -5.01 -6.61
CA SER A 122 15.45 -5.61 -7.27
C SER A 122 15.03 -6.65 -8.31
N GLU A 123 15.88 -6.88 -9.31
CA GLU A 123 15.71 -7.96 -10.28
C GLU A 123 15.70 -9.33 -9.60
N HIS A 124 16.54 -9.51 -8.58
CA HIS A 124 16.62 -10.76 -7.82
C HIS A 124 15.29 -11.08 -7.12
N LEU A 125 14.63 -10.08 -6.52
CA LEU A 125 13.33 -10.25 -5.91
C LEU A 125 12.25 -10.51 -6.97
N LEU A 126 12.28 -9.78 -8.09
CA LEU A 126 11.36 -9.98 -9.22
C LEU A 126 11.40 -11.42 -9.73
N ALA A 127 12.60 -11.96 -9.96
CA ALA A 127 12.80 -13.33 -10.40
C ALA A 127 12.26 -14.36 -9.40
N ALA A 128 12.44 -14.11 -8.09
CA ALA A 128 11.89 -14.97 -7.05
C ALA A 128 10.35 -14.93 -7.02
N VAL A 129 9.75 -13.77 -7.19
CA VAL A 129 8.28 -13.61 -7.25
C VAL A 129 7.72 -14.31 -8.49
N ASP A 130 8.33 -14.12 -9.66
CA ASP A 130 7.92 -14.77 -10.92
C ASP A 130 7.95 -16.30 -10.79
N LYS A 131 9.07 -16.86 -10.29
CA LYS A 131 9.22 -18.30 -10.07
C LYS A 131 8.16 -18.88 -9.12
N GLU A 132 7.88 -18.19 -8.03
CA GLU A 132 6.89 -18.67 -7.06
C GLU A 132 5.44 -18.50 -7.57
N ALA A 133 5.18 -17.51 -8.40
CA ALA A 133 3.91 -17.33 -9.08
C ALA A 133 3.69 -18.46 -10.13
N GLU A 134 4.70 -18.79 -10.92
CA GLU A 134 4.68 -19.94 -11.82
C GLU A 134 4.33 -21.24 -11.09
N ARG A 135 5.00 -21.48 -9.96
CA ARG A 135 4.83 -22.70 -9.16
C ARG A 135 3.37 -22.94 -8.73
N ILE A 136 2.59 -21.88 -8.50
CA ILE A 136 1.18 -22.00 -8.10
C ILE A 136 0.20 -21.66 -9.22
N GLY A 137 0.68 -21.49 -10.47
CA GLY A 137 -0.16 -21.18 -11.62
C GLY A 137 -0.82 -19.80 -11.57
N LYS A 138 -0.15 -18.80 -10.95
CA LYS A 138 -0.65 -17.44 -10.76
C LYS A 138 0.13 -16.46 -11.63
N VAL A 139 -0.52 -15.38 -12.06
CA VAL A 139 0.15 -14.15 -12.50
C VAL A 139 0.05 -13.13 -11.38
N GLN A 140 1.18 -12.80 -10.78
CA GLN A 140 1.27 -11.89 -9.64
C GLN A 140 1.34 -10.44 -10.10
N ASP A 141 0.40 -9.60 -9.63
CA ASP A 141 0.47 -8.15 -9.81
C ASP A 141 1.59 -7.56 -8.94
N ILE A 142 2.40 -6.70 -9.54
CA ILE A 142 3.53 -6.05 -8.88
C ILE A 142 3.59 -4.56 -9.20
N LEU A 143 4.18 -3.79 -8.27
CA LEU A 143 4.72 -2.47 -8.54
C LEU A 143 6.25 -2.51 -8.37
N LEU A 144 6.97 -1.72 -9.15
CA LEU A 144 8.38 -1.46 -8.88
C LEU A 144 8.48 -0.32 -7.86
N GLN A 145 9.15 -0.58 -6.75
CA GLN A 145 9.45 0.44 -5.76
C GLN A 145 10.69 1.23 -6.17
N LEU A 146 10.56 2.57 -6.23
CA LEU A 146 11.64 3.48 -6.61
C LEU A 146 12.18 4.25 -5.41
N ASN A 147 13.51 4.40 -5.36
CA ASN A 147 14.21 5.29 -4.43
C ASN A 147 14.54 6.64 -5.10
N ILE A 148 13.52 7.48 -5.28
CA ILE A 148 13.68 8.78 -5.96
C ILE A 148 14.45 9.78 -5.09
N ALA A 149 14.35 9.66 -3.78
CA ALA A 149 14.99 10.57 -2.84
C ALA A 149 16.50 10.28 -2.65
N HIS A 150 17.04 9.21 -3.27
CA HIS A 150 18.44 8.77 -3.15
C HIS A 150 18.91 8.58 -1.69
N GLU A 151 18.03 8.06 -0.83
CA GLU A 151 18.40 7.72 0.54
C GLU A 151 19.08 6.34 0.57
N GLU A 152 20.35 6.30 0.95
CA GLU A 152 21.17 5.07 1.00
C GLU A 152 20.57 3.97 1.91
N GLN A 153 19.76 4.35 2.89
CA GLN A 153 19.17 3.42 3.87
C GLN A 153 17.76 2.95 3.51
N LYS A 154 17.18 3.40 2.39
CA LYS A 154 15.82 3.02 1.98
C LYS A 154 15.81 2.01 0.85
N SER A 155 14.87 1.06 0.93
CA SER A 155 14.55 0.14 -0.15
C SER A 155 14.04 0.89 -1.38
N GLY A 156 14.25 0.31 -2.54
CA GLY A 156 13.79 0.84 -3.82
C GLY A 156 14.90 0.83 -4.87
N LEU A 157 14.54 0.59 -6.11
CA LEU A 157 15.42 0.68 -7.27
C LEU A 157 15.93 2.12 -7.40
N ASP A 158 17.24 2.28 -7.57
CA ASP A 158 17.77 3.53 -8.08
C ASP A 158 17.47 3.69 -9.58
N LYS A 159 17.91 4.80 -10.16
CA LYS A 159 17.64 5.09 -11.56
C LYS A 159 18.31 4.11 -12.50
N GLU A 160 19.54 3.71 -12.22
CA GLU A 160 20.35 2.80 -13.03
C GLU A 160 19.73 1.42 -13.02
N ASP A 161 19.43 0.86 -11.86
CA ASP A 161 18.81 -0.44 -11.68
C ASP A 161 17.41 -0.50 -12.30
N TYR A 162 16.62 0.57 -12.13
CA TYR A 162 15.30 0.67 -12.77
C TYR A 162 15.40 0.63 -14.30
N LEU A 163 16.29 1.41 -14.90
CA LEU A 163 16.47 1.43 -16.35
C LEU A 163 17.04 0.12 -16.90
N ALA A 164 17.90 -0.56 -16.13
CA ALA A 164 18.45 -1.88 -16.50
C ALA A 164 17.38 -2.99 -16.43
N LEU A 165 16.41 -2.85 -15.50
CA LEU A 165 15.37 -3.87 -15.29
C LEU A 165 14.25 -3.80 -16.36
N LEU A 166 13.89 -2.60 -16.82
CA LEU A 166 12.75 -2.41 -17.73
C LEU A 166 12.80 -3.31 -18.97
N PRO A 167 13.90 -3.41 -19.75
CA PRO A 167 13.94 -4.25 -20.95
C PRO A 167 13.86 -5.75 -20.66
N LYS A 168 14.13 -6.17 -19.42
CA LYS A 168 14.08 -7.58 -18.98
C LYS A 168 12.69 -8.01 -18.51
N LEU A 169 11.81 -7.07 -18.16
CA LEU A 169 10.47 -7.37 -17.65
C LEU A 169 9.67 -8.37 -18.53
N PRO A 170 9.73 -8.32 -19.87
CA PRO A 170 9.02 -9.29 -20.71
C PRO A 170 9.49 -10.74 -20.56
N GLU A 171 10.64 -11.00 -19.94
CA GLU A 171 11.16 -12.34 -19.68
C GLU A 171 10.40 -13.01 -18.52
N TYR A 172 9.87 -12.23 -17.59
CA TYR A 172 9.12 -12.68 -16.41
C TYR A 172 7.64 -12.86 -16.77
N LYS A 173 7.22 -14.10 -17.00
CA LYS A 173 5.89 -14.42 -17.57
C LYS A 173 4.78 -14.54 -16.54
N HIS A 174 5.13 -14.69 -15.27
CA HIS A 174 4.20 -14.93 -14.17
C HIS A 174 4.08 -13.72 -13.23
N VAL A 175 4.58 -12.56 -13.66
CA VAL A 175 4.32 -11.27 -13.04
C VAL A 175 3.64 -10.33 -14.02
N ARG A 176 2.84 -9.42 -13.50
CA ARG A 176 2.23 -8.33 -14.26
C ARG A 176 2.59 -7.00 -13.64
N LEU A 177 3.37 -6.19 -14.36
CA LEU A 177 3.69 -4.85 -13.91
C LEU A 177 2.45 -3.95 -14.01
N ARG A 178 2.00 -3.45 -12.85
CA ARG A 178 0.86 -2.55 -12.72
C ARG A 178 1.29 -1.09 -12.55
N GLY A 179 2.55 -0.82 -12.24
CA GLY A 179 3.04 0.54 -12.08
C GLY A 179 4.17 0.69 -11.09
N LEU A 180 4.15 1.81 -10.35
CA LEU A 180 5.24 2.22 -9.46
C LEU A 180 4.75 2.48 -8.04
N MET A 181 5.66 2.29 -7.07
CA MET A 181 5.49 2.69 -5.69
C MET A 181 6.64 3.64 -5.28
N VAL A 182 6.28 4.73 -4.62
CA VAL A 182 7.23 5.73 -4.14
C VAL A 182 6.94 6.07 -2.68
N ILE A 183 8.01 6.24 -1.90
CA ILE A 183 7.96 6.72 -0.52
C ILE A 183 8.82 7.99 -0.44
N ALA A 184 8.21 9.09 -0.04
CA ALA A 184 8.94 10.33 0.24
C ALA A 184 9.59 10.32 1.62
N GLN A 185 10.55 11.18 1.84
CA GLN A 185 11.13 11.42 3.16
C GLN A 185 10.08 11.96 4.13
N LYS A 186 10.22 11.60 5.39
CA LYS A 186 9.43 12.23 6.44
C LYS A 186 9.98 13.64 6.66
N CYS A 187 9.17 14.64 6.38
CA CYS A 187 9.47 16.05 6.54
C CYS A 187 8.53 16.69 7.56
N GLU A 188 8.95 17.78 8.19
CA GLU A 188 8.08 18.61 9.05
C GLU A 188 7.07 19.37 8.19
N ASP A 189 7.53 19.97 7.09
CA ASP A 189 6.68 20.59 6.08
C ASP A 189 6.38 19.57 4.97
N ILE A 190 5.11 19.19 4.83
CA ILE A 190 4.65 18.21 3.84
C ILE A 190 4.89 18.63 2.40
N GLU A 191 4.95 19.94 2.12
CA GLU A 191 5.25 20.47 0.78
C GLU A 191 6.65 20.07 0.29
N GLN A 192 7.58 19.78 1.20
CA GLN A 192 8.91 19.28 0.85
C GLN A 192 8.86 17.88 0.19
N THR A 193 7.75 17.16 0.33
CA THR A 193 7.56 15.86 -0.34
C THR A 193 7.13 16.00 -1.80
N ARG A 194 6.57 17.16 -2.19
CA ARG A 194 6.03 17.42 -3.52
C ARG A 194 7.02 17.16 -4.66
N PRO A 195 8.30 17.59 -4.61
CA PRO A 195 9.25 17.32 -5.68
C PRO A 195 9.47 15.82 -5.93
N VAL A 196 9.44 15.00 -4.86
CA VAL A 196 9.58 13.52 -4.95
C VAL A 196 8.36 12.91 -5.64
N PHE A 197 7.15 13.32 -5.26
CA PHE A 197 5.92 12.81 -5.87
C PHE A 197 5.78 13.27 -7.34
N ALA A 198 6.11 14.53 -7.64
CA ALA A 198 6.15 15.01 -9.01
C ALA A 198 7.16 14.24 -9.87
N ALA A 199 8.34 13.90 -9.31
CA ALA A 199 9.31 13.06 -10.00
C ALA A 199 8.76 11.63 -10.21
N GLY A 200 8.09 11.06 -9.21
CA GLY A 200 7.42 9.76 -9.31
C GLY A 200 6.40 9.73 -10.44
N TYR A 201 5.57 10.75 -10.55
CA TYR A 201 4.61 10.86 -11.65
C TYR A 201 5.30 10.95 -13.02
N ARG A 202 6.38 11.74 -13.15
CA ARG A 202 7.13 11.83 -14.43
C ARG A 202 7.72 10.46 -14.85
N VAL A 203 8.23 9.68 -13.91
CA VAL A 203 8.73 8.33 -14.20
C VAL A 203 7.56 7.42 -14.60
N PHE A 204 6.44 7.47 -13.90
CA PHE A 204 5.23 6.71 -14.23
C PHE A 204 4.69 7.05 -15.63
N ALA A 205 4.65 8.32 -16.00
CA ALA A 205 4.20 8.75 -17.32
C ALA A 205 5.07 8.17 -18.46
N ARG A 206 6.39 8.10 -18.23
CA ARG A 206 7.31 7.44 -19.18
C ARG A 206 7.13 5.92 -19.19
N LEU A 207 6.94 5.31 -18.02
CA LEU A 207 6.67 3.88 -17.92
C LEU A 207 5.42 3.51 -18.71
N LYS A 208 4.35 4.28 -18.58
CA LYS A 208 3.08 4.02 -19.26
C LYS A 208 3.18 4.06 -20.79
N GLN A 209 4.14 4.81 -21.36
CA GLN A 209 4.41 4.81 -22.80
C GLN A 209 4.97 3.46 -23.29
N GLN A 210 5.77 2.79 -22.46
CA GLN A 210 6.38 1.48 -22.80
C GLN A 210 5.49 0.32 -22.33
N TYR A 211 4.77 0.50 -21.24
CA TYR A 211 3.87 -0.46 -20.59
C TYR A 211 2.47 0.16 -20.42
N PRO A 212 1.64 0.21 -21.48
CA PRO A 212 0.33 0.86 -21.46
C PRO A 212 -0.63 0.29 -20.41
N GLN A 213 -0.44 -0.98 -20.01
CA GLN A 213 -1.19 -1.66 -18.95
C GLN A 213 -0.85 -1.16 -17.55
N ALA A 214 0.26 -0.43 -17.35
CA ALA A 214 0.59 0.16 -16.07
C ALA A 214 -0.43 1.27 -15.74
N ASP A 215 -1.15 1.11 -14.65
CA ASP A 215 -2.28 1.97 -14.26
C ASP A 215 -2.21 2.44 -12.81
N ILE A 216 -1.21 1.99 -12.04
CA ILE A 216 -1.07 2.26 -10.61
C ILE A 216 0.16 3.12 -10.32
N LEU A 217 -0.06 4.22 -9.61
CA LEU A 217 0.98 5.03 -8.98
C LEU A 217 0.67 5.14 -7.48
N SER A 218 1.33 4.29 -6.69
CA SER A 218 1.15 4.21 -5.24
C SER A 218 2.14 5.15 -4.55
N MET A 219 1.63 6.27 -4.05
CA MET A 219 2.40 7.30 -3.35
C MET A 219 1.57 7.91 -2.23
N GLY A 220 2.22 8.34 -1.16
CA GLY A 220 1.60 9.03 -0.04
C GLY A 220 1.13 8.09 1.08
N MET A 221 1.34 8.56 2.29
CA MET A 221 0.98 7.93 3.56
C MET A 221 0.20 8.92 4.43
N SER A 222 -0.12 8.55 5.67
CA SER A 222 -0.98 9.33 6.58
C SER A 222 -0.64 10.83 6.68
N ASN A 223 0.62 11.22 6.48
CA ASN A 223 1.05 12.60 6.65
C ASN A 223 1.08 13.40 5.34
N ASP A 224 1.23 12.73 4.19
CA ASP A 224 1.57 13.40 2.93
C ASP A 224 0.72 12.93 1.71
N TYR A 225 -0.30 12.10 1.94
CA TYR A 225 -1.14 11.57 0.86
C TYR A 225 -1.89 12.65 0.07
N THR A 226 -2.22 13.78 0.67
CA THR A 226 -2.90 14.88 -0.03
C THR A 226 -1.99 15.46 -1.12
N VAL A 227 -0.72 15.75 -0.78
CA VAL A 227 0.29 16.21 -1.74
C VAL A 227 0.56 15.16 -2.81
N ALA A 228 0.64 13.87 -2.42
CA ALA A 228 0.81 12.78 -3.37
C ALA A 228 -0.35 12.69 -4.37
N ILE A 229 -1.60 12.86 -3.91
CA ILE A 229 -2.78 12.89 -4.78
C ILE A 229 -2.73 14.05 -5.75
N GLU A 230 -2.40 15.24 -5.29
CA GLU A 230 -2.25 16.43 -6.15
C GLU A 230 -1.21 16.20 -7.26
N GLU A 231 -0.13 15.46 -6.98
CA GLU A 231 0.91 15.09 -7.93
C GLU A 231 0.62 13.79 -8.71
N GLY A 232 -0.56 13.20 -8.56
CA GLY A 232 -1.03 12.13 -9.44
C GLY A 232 -1.06 10.73 -8.85
N ALA A 233 -0.89 10.55 -7.54
CA ALA A 233 -1.13 9.25 -6.91
C ALA A 233 -2.59 8.80 -7.13
N ASN A 234 -2.79 7.53 -7.43
CA ASN A 234 -4.11 6.89 -7.46
C ASN A 234 -4.24 5.73 -6.47
N ILE A 235 -3.18 5.42 -5.74
CA ILE A 235 -3.22 4.64 -4.49
C ILE A 235 -2.53 5.45 -3.39
N VAL A 236 -3.19 5.54 -2.23
CA VAL A 236 -2.64 6.10 -0.99
C VAL A 236 -2.72 5.08 0.14
N ARG A 237 -1.70 5.05 1.01
CA ARG A 237 -1.54 4.05 2.06
C ARG A 237 -1.66 4.69 3.43
N VAL A 238 -2.82 4.57 4.04
CA VAL A 238 -3.17 5.31 5.26
C VAL A 238 -3.32 4.36 6.44
N GLY A 239 -2.58 4.59 7.50
CA GLY A 239 -2.65 3.83 8.75
C GLY A 239 -3.01 4.74 9.92
N THR A 240 -2.06 5.51 10.42
CA THR A 240 -2.23 6.33 11.64
C THR A 240 -3.39 7.33 11.54
N ALA A 241 -3.68 7.87 10.37
CA ALA A 241 -4.82 8.77 10.19
C ALA A 241 -6.18 8.04 10.29
N LEU A 242 -6.23 6.72 10.02
CA LEU A 242 -7.43 5.90 10.19
C LEU A 242 -7.56 5.35 11.61
N PHE A 243 -6.49 4.74 12.12
CA PHE A 243 -6.52 3.90 13.32
C PHE A 243 -5.98 4.59 14.57
N GLY A 244 -5.44 5.82 14.44
CA GLY A 244 -4.74 6.50 15.55
C GLY A 244 -3.35 5.93 15.81
N GLN A 245 -2.84 6.13 17.01
CA GLN A 245 -1.52 5.63 17.41
C GLN A 245 -1.52 4.09 17.52
N ARG A 246 -0.42 3.49 17.14
CA ARG A 246 -0.23 2.04 17.09
C ARG A 246 0.00 1.47 18.49
N ASP A 247 -0.54 0.28 18.72
CA ASP A 247 -0.16 -0.54 19.87
C ASP A 247 1.07 -1.40 19.51
N TYR A 248 2.23 -1.00 20.01
CA TYR A 248 3.49 -1.73 19.80
C TYR A 248 3.66 -2.95 20.74
N SER A 249 2.70 -3.21 21.62
CA SER A 249 2.74 -4.39 22.49
C SER A 249 2.35 -5.68 21.76
N LEU A 250 1.62 -5.56 20.65
CA LEU A 250 1.24 -6.69 19.81
C LEU A 250 2.46 -7.27 19.09
N LYS A 251 2.75 -8.54 19.34
CA LYS A 251 3.81 -9.32 18.67
C LYS A 251 3.15 -10.37 17.77
N PHE A 252 3.44 -10.32 16.49
CA PHE A 252 2.99 -11.28 15.47
C PHE A 252 4.16 -12.13 14.98
#